data_aafa01ee7b9a73c12fa52a2144dbe5de
#
_entry.id   aafa01ee7b9a73c12fa52a2144dbe5de
#
_cell.length_a   1.000
_cell.length_b   1.000
_cell.length_c   1.000
_cell.angle_alpha   90.00
_cell.angle_beta   90.00
_cell.angle_gamma   90.00
#
_symmetry.space_group_name_H-M   'P 1'
#
loop_
_entity.id
_entity.type
_entity.pdbx_description
1 polymer ?
#
loop_
_entity_poly.entity_id
_entity_poly.type
_entity_poly.pdbx_seq_one_letter_code
_entity_poly.pdbx_strand_id
1 'polypeptide(L)'
;NAIVLPYVLRFNITEQSAAKLYSEIAPIIFPDINTSTSTQDIASNFIQKLSNLSSELGLEQRLRDVNIPESACETMAKDAMKQTRLLINNPKEISEKDAYDIYRSAW
;
A
#
# COMPACT_ATOMS: atom_id res chain seq x y z
N ASN A 1 3.30 9.11 1.76
CA ASN A 1 4.65 8.61 1.90
C ASN A 1 4.87 7.40 0.98
N ALA A 2 5.83 7.51 0.09
CA ALA A 2 6.11 6.49 -0.93
C ALA A 2 6.52 5.13 -0.34
N ILE A 3 7.16 5.11 0.81
CA ILE A 3 7.59 3.87 1.48
C ILE A 3 6.37 3.05 1.92
N VAL A 4 5.36 3.70 2.45
CA VAL A 4 4.18 3.05 3.02
C VAL A 4 3.17 2.64 1.95
N LEU A 5 3.18 3.29 0.79
CA LEU A 5 2.18 3.09 -0.26
C LEU A 5 1.94 1.62 -0.63
N PRO A 6 2.96 0.79 -0.93
CA PRO A 6 2.69 -0.60 -1.29
C PRO A 6 1.97 -1.38 -0.18
N TYR A 7 2.25 -1.07 1.07
CA TYR A 7 1.62 -1.73 2.22
C TYR A 7 0.17 -1.32 2.38
N VAL A 8 -0.14 -0.04 2.13
CA VAL A 8 -1.53 0.44 2.11
C VAL A 8 -2.31 -0.22 0.98
N LEU A 9 -1.74 -0.32 -0.20
CA LEU A 9 -2.39 -0.95 -1.35
C LEU A 9 -2.66 -2.43 -1.09
N ARG A 10 -1.72 -3.14 -0.46
CA ARG A 10 -1.92 -4.55 -0.08
C ARG A 10 -3.04 -4.71 0.94
N PHE A 11 -3.14 -3.79 1.88
CA PHE A 11 -4.27 -3.75 2.82
C PHE A 11 -5.59 -3.56 2.06
N ASN A 12 -5.62 -2.63 1.12
CA ASN A 12 -6.84 -2.29 0.38
C ASN A 12 -7.36 -3.44 -0.47
N ILE A 13 -6.50 -4.26 -1.08
CA ILE A 13 -6.95 -5.35 -1.96
C ILE A 13 -7.60 -6.51 -1.22
N THR A 14 -7.62 -6.50 0.10
CA THR A 14 -8.48 -7.42 0.86
C THR A 14 -9.96 -7.09 0.66
N GLU A 15 -10.28 -5.85 0.22
CA GLU A 15 -11.60 -5.49 -0.28
C GLU A 15 -11.69 -5.79 -1.77
N GLN A 16 -12.68 -6.58 -2.17
CA GLN A 16 -12.83 -7.02 -3.55
C GLN A 16 -13.00 -5.86 -4.53
N SER A 17 -13.73 -4.81 -4.13
CA SER A 17 -13.92 -3.63 -4.96
C SER A 17 -12.63 -2.88 -5.26
N ALA A 18 -11.74 -2.79 -4.28
CA ALA A 18 -10.43 -2.16 -4.47
C ALA A 18 -9.54 -3.01 -5.38
N ALA A 19 -9.54 -4.33 -5.20
CA ALA A 19 -8.78 -5.25 -6.04
C ALA A 19 -9.24 -5.14 -7.49
N LYS A 20 -10.55 -5.05 -7.72
CA LYS A 20 -11.10 -4.87 -9.07
C LYS A 20 -10.63 -3.58 -9.71
N LEU A 21 -10.69 -2.47 -8.98
CA LEU A 21 -10.24 -1.17 -9.45
C LEU A 21 -8.75 -1.21 -9.84
N TYR A 22 -7.92 -1.77 -8.98
CA TYR A 22 -6.47 -1.86 -9.23
C TYR A 22 -6.17 -2.77 -10.42
N SER A 23 -6.94 -3.86 -10.60
CA SER A 23 -6.77 -4.74 -11.76
C SER A 23 -7.12 -4.05 -13.08
N GLU A 24 -8.07 -3.12 -13.07
CA GLU A 24 -8.45 -2.33 -14.24
C GLU A 24 -7.41 -1.28 -14.58
N ILE A 25 -6.78 -0.68 -13.58
CA ILE A 25 -5.73 0.33 -13.77
C ILE A 25 -4.40 -0.30 -14.20
N ALA A 26 -4.11 -1.50 -13.74
CA ALA A 26 -2.82 -2.16 -13.92
C ALA A 26 -2.32 -2.18 -15.36
N PRO A 27 -3.11 -2.62 -16.38
CA PRO A 27 -2.60 -2.65 -17.76
C PRO A 27 -2.43 -1.27 -18.38
N ILE A 28 -3.03 -0.24 -17.80
CA ILE A 28 -2.86 1.15 -18.25
C ILE A 28 -1.46 1.65 -17.85
N ILE A 29 -1.04 1.33 -16.63
CA ILE A 29 0.27 1.76 -16.09
C ILE A 29 1.38 0.81 -16.52
N PHE A 30 1.10 -0.50 -16.50
CA PHE A 30 2.03 -1.56 -16.89
C PHE A 30 1.43 -2.38 -18.02
N PRO A 31 1.59 -1.96 -19.30
CA PRO A 31 0.94 -2.66 -20.42
C PRO A 31 1.32 -4.14 -20.56
N ASP A 32 2.50 -4.52 -20.04
CA ASP A 32 2.99 -5.90 -20.13
C ASP A 32 2.51 -6.79 -18.99
N ILE A 33 1.70 -6.26 -18.07
CA ILE A 33 1.22 -7.06 -16.93
C ILE A 33 0.30 -8.17 -17.44
N ASN A 34 0.44 -9.37 -16.85
CA ASN A 34 -0.41 -10.49 -17.20
C ASN A 34 -1.85 -10.24 -16.73
N THR A 35 -2.79 -10.16 -17.66
CA THR A 35 -4.21 -9.98 -17.39
C THR A 35 -5.02 -11.28 -17.52
N SER A 36 -4.35 -12.42 -17.79
CA SER A 36 -4.97 -13.73 -17.98
C SER A 36 -5.14 -14.50 -16.66
N THR A 37 -5.07 -13.83 -15.55
CA THR A 37 -5.19 -14.43 -14.22
C THR A 37 -6.32 -13.76 -13.43
N SER A 38 -6.50 -14.15 -12.16
CA SER A 38 -7.58 -13.61 -11.34
C SER A 38 -7.40 -12.12 -11.05
N THR A 39 -8.51 -11.44 -10.73
CA THR A 39 -8.51 -10.04 -10.31
C THR A 39 -7.54 -9.81 -9.15
N GLN A 40 -7.54 -10.70 -8.15
CA GLN A 40 -6.64 -10.60 -7.01
C GLN A 40 -5.17 -10.73 -7.43
N ASP A 41 -4.87 -11.64 -8.33
CA ASP A 41 -3.50 -11.82 -8.82
C ASP A 41 -3.03 -10.60 -9.62
N ILE A 42 -3.89 -10.04 -10.46
CA ILE A 42 -3.56 -8.83 -11.23
C ILE A 42 -3.27 -7.67 -10.28
N ALA A 43 -4.14 -7.46 -9.28
CA ALA A 43 -3.95 -6.40 -8.29
C ALA A 43 -2.66 -6.60 -7.49
N SER A 44 -2.39 -7.82 -7.06
CA SER A 44 -1.19 -8.17 -6.31
C SER A 44 0.08 -7.94 -7.14
N ASN A 45 0.08 -8.36 -8.40
CA ASN A 45 1.18 -8.16 -9.33
C ASN A 45 1.40 -6.68 -9.64
N PHE A 46 0.33 -5.90 -9.74
CA PHE A 46 0.40 -4.46 -9.91
C PHE A 46 1.15 -3.81 -8.75
N ILE A 47 0.79 -4.15 -7.52
CA ILE A 47 1.44 -3.63 -6.31
C ILE A 47 2.92 -4.04 -6.29
N GLN A 48 3.22 -5.29 -6.64
CA GLN A 48 4.60 -5.76 -6.70
C GLN A 48 5.42 -5.00 -7.73
N LYS A 49 4.84 -4.70 -8.90
CA LYS A 49 5.52 -3.91 -9.93
C LYS A 49 5.79 -2.48 -9.48
N LEU A 50 4.84 -1.87 -8.74
CA LEU A 50 5.07 -0.54 -8.16
C LEU A 50 6.20 -0.57 -7.14
N SER A 51 6.24 -1.58 -6.29
CA SER A 51 7.31 -1.78 -5.32
C SER A 51 8.67 -1.98 -6.00
N ASN A 52 8.71 -2.79 -7.05
CA ASN A 52 9.93 -3.02 -7.83
C ASN A 52 10.43 -1.74 -8.49
N LEU A 53 9.52 -0.93 -9.01
CA LEU A 53 9.87 0.36 -9.63
C LEU A 53 10.50 1.30 -8.61
N SER A 54 9.93 1.40 -7.42
CA SER A 54 10.52 2.19 -6.32
C SER A 54 11.93 1.73 -5.98
N SER A 55 12.14 0.41 -5.90
CA SER A 55 13.45 -0.17 -5.63
C SER A 55 14.46 0.15 -6.74
N GLU A 56 14.05 0.01 -8.00
CA GLU A 56 14.89 0.31 -9.15
C GLU A 56 15.30 1.78 -9.21
N LEU A 57 14.44 2.68 -8.74
CA LEU A 57 14.73 4.10 -8.66
C LEU A 57 15.62 4.47 -7.46
N GLY A 58 15.98 3.49 -6.62
CA GLY A 58 16.84 3.72 -5.47
C GLY A 58 16.12 4.31 -4.26
N LEU A 59 14.79 4.27 -4.24
CA LEU A 59 14.01 4.79 -3.12
C LEU A 59 14.04 3.80 -1.95
N GLU A 60 14.00 4.34 -0.73
CA GLU A 60 13.98 3.53 0.49
C GLU A 60 12.70 2.69 0.53
N GLN A 61 12.83 1.44 0.97
CA GLN A 61 11.74 0.47 0.95
C GLN A 61 11.12 0.22 2.32
N ARG A 62 11.80 0.61 3.37
CA ARG A 62 11.35 0.37 4.74
C ARG A 62 11.55 1.61 5.60
N LEU A 63 10.66 1.77 6.59
CA LEU A 63 10.74 2.89 7.51
C LEU A 63 12.05 2.88 8.31
N ARG A 64 12.58 1.69 8.63
CA ARG A 64 13.88 1.57 9.31
C ARG A 64 15.03 2.15 8.49
N ASP A 65 14.90 2.13 7.17
CA ASP A 65 15.95 2.62 6.26
C ASP A 65 16.06 4.15 6.30
N VAL A 66 15.03 4.84 6.76
CA VAL A 66 15.04 6.30 6.96
C VAL A 66 15.09 6.68 8.43
N ASN A 67 15.61 5.77 9.27
CA ASN A 67 15.86 5.98 10.70
C ASN A 67 14.62 6.21 11.55
N ILE A 68 13.48 5.68 11.15
CA ILE A 68 12.27 5.70 11.97
C ILE A 68 12.33 4.52 12.94
N PRO A 69 12.26 4.75 14.25
CA PRO A 69 12.31 3.65 15.21
C PRO A 69 11.01 2.85 15.21
N GLU A 70 11.12 1.57 15.53
CA GLU A 70 9.96 0.67 15.60
C GLU A 70 8.87 1.22 16.53
N SER A 71 9.27 1.81 17.65
CA SER A 71 8.35 2.39 18.63
C SER A 71 7.52 3.55 18.09
N ALA A 72 7.94 4.18 16.99
CA ALA A 72 7.19 5.27 16.37
C ALA A 72 5.92 4.78 15.65
N CYS A 73 5.81 3.49 15.33
CA CYS A 73 4.65 2.95 14.61
C CYS A 73 3.34 3.19 15.35
N GLU A 74 3.34 3.07 16.67
CA GLU A 74 2.14 3.34 17.48
C GLU A 74 1.71 4.80 17.39
N THR A 75 2.65 5.74 17.57
CA THR A 75 2.38 7.17 17.47
C THR A 75 1.94 7.56 16.08
N MET A 76 2.60 7.01 15.06
CA MET A 76 2.25 7.27 13.64
C MET A 76 0.84 6.79 13.34
N ALA A 77 0.42 5.63 13.86
CA ALA A 77 -0.93 5.11 13.69
C ALA A 77 -1.97 6.03 14.31
N LYS A 78 -1.71 6.53 15.52
CA LYS A 78 -2.60 7.48 16.20
C LYS A 78 -2.71 8.79 15.41
N ASP A 79 -1.60 9.29 14.90
CA ASP A 79 -1.59 10.53 14.12
C ASP A 79 -2.29 10.35 12.78
N ALA A 80 -2.16 9.18 12.15
CA ALA A 80 -2.85 8.87 10.90
C ALA A 80 -4.36 8.93 11.05
N MET A 81 -4.90 8.52 12.20
CA MET A 81 -6.35 8.56 12.44
C MET A 81 -6.91 9.98 12.52
N LYS A 82 -6.06 10.98 12.67
CA LYS A 82 -6.47 12.39 12.65
C LYS A 82 -6.65 12.92 11.21
N GLN A 83 -6.19 12.18 10.21
CA GLN A 83 -6.27 12.57 8.80
C GLN A 83 -7.58 12.08 8.19
N THR A 84 -8.71 12.52 8.72
CA THR A 84 -10.04 12.04 8.35
C THR A 84 -10.34 12.17 6.85
N ARG A 85 -9.88 13.25 6.22
CA ARG A 85 -10.07 13.46 4.78
C ARG A 85 -9.41 12.35 3.97
N LEU A 86 -8.20 11.96 4.32
CA LEU A 86 -7.47 10.90 3.62
C LEU A 86 -8.10 9.55 3.87
N LEU A 87 -8.53 9.29 5.10
CA LEU A 87 -9.17 8.03 5.48
C LEU A 87 -10.50 7.82 4.77
N ILE A 88 -11.31 8.87 4.62
CA ILE A 88 -12.60 8.80 3.92
C ILE A 88 -12.40 8.44 2.45
N ASN A 89 -11.32 8.90 1.84
CA ASN A 89 -11.04 8.66 0.42
C ASN A 89 -10.35 7.32 0.16
N ASN A 90 -9.93 6.60 1.20
CA ASN A 90 -9.37 5.27 1.02
C ASN A 90 -10.47 4.26 0.68
N PRO A 91 -10.26 3.34 -0.30
CA PRO A 91 -11.29 2.39 -0.71
C PRO A 91 -11.70 1.38 0.36
N LYS A 92 -10.92 1.23 1.42
CA LYS A 92 -11.23 0.38 2.56
C LYS A 92 -11.16 1.19 3.84
N GLU A 93 -12.08 0.94 4.76
CA GLU A 93 -12.04 1.56 6.09
C GLU A 93 -10.80 1.11 6.85
N ILE A 94 -10.11 2.08 7.48
CA ILE A 94 -8.88 1.86 8.23
C ILE A 94 -9.11 2.22 9.70
N SER A 95 -8.93 1.24 10.61
CA SER A 95 -8.89 1.48 12.04
C SER A 95 -7.49 1.87 12.49
N GLU A 96 -7.36 2.34 13.74
CA GLU A 96 -6.02 2.62 14.31
C GLU A 96 -5.16 1.36 14.34
N LYS A 97 -5.74 0.21 14.66
CA LYS A 97 -5.02 -1.08 14.62
C LYS A 97 -4.54 -1.39 13.20
N ASP A 98 -5.39 -1.17 12.20
CA ASP A 98 -5.01 -1.39 10.80
C ASP A 98 -3.85 -0.48 10.41
N ALA A 99 -3.89 0.79 10.80
CA ALA A 99 -2.81 1.73 10.54
C ALA A 99 -1.52 1.28 11.23
N TYR A 100 -1.60 0.84 12.46
CA TYR A 100 -0.44 0.30 13.18
C TYR A 100 0.16 -0.90 12.45
N ASP A 101 -0.67 -1.84 12.04
CA ASP A 101 -0.22 -3.05 11.33
C ASP A 101 0.45 -2.69 9.99
N ILE A 102 -0.08 -1.69 9.28
CA ILE A 102 0.51 -1.19 8.03
C ILE A 102 1.91 -0.62 8.31
N TYR A 103 2.05 0.24 9.31
CA TYR A 103 3.36 0.81 9.65
C TYR A 103 4.35 -0.26 10.11
N ARG A 104 3.90 -1.22 10.90
CA ARG A 104 4.74 -2.34 11.32
C ARG A 104 5.22 -3.17 10.13
N SER A 105 4.33 -3.42 9.18
CA SER A 105 4.70 -4.15 7.95
C SER A 105 5.74 -3.39 7.12
N ALA A 106 5.66 -2.07 7.13
CA ALA A 106 6.59 -1.20 6.40
C ALA A 106 7.91 -0.96 7.14
N TRP A 107 7.96 -1.31 8.42
CA TRP A 107 9.18 -1.11 9.21
C TRP A 107 10.21 -2.20 8.95
#